data_b7c84ed1c48916bebe17d92a327973f7
#
_entry.id   b7c84ed1c48916bebe17d92a327973f7
#
_cell.length_a   1.000
_cell.length_b   1.000
_cell.length_c   1.000
_cell.angle_alpha   90.00
_cell.angle_beta   90.00
_cell.angle_gamma   90.00
#
_symmetry.space_group_name_H-M   'P 1'
#
loop_
_entity.id
_entity.type
_entity.pdbx_description
1 polymer ?
#
loop_
_entity_poly.entity_id
_entity_poly.type
_entity_poly.pdbx_seq_one_letter_code
_entity_poly.pdbx_strand_id
1 'polypeptide(L)'
;MTTVLIIDDHPIVLQGCRRMLEDAGVTDVIEAADAASGYQLFSGMRPQVVIIDLGLHDSRLGGLELIRRMRADDTNVRILVFSMHCDPVIVARALQAGATGYVVKDTSPEHFIEAFKKVRAGTRYLSDDLALQVAFANAPGSQNPLAGLTPRELQTLSLLAEGKSYNRIADDLNLSYKTVVNVSSQLKQKLNADNLPDPMRIVVQFISTAQQPSSMHKSL
;
A
#
# COMPACT_ATOMS: atom_id res chain seq x y z
N MET A 1 -26.33 -9.40 -5.94
CA MET A 1 -25.13 -9.42 -6.79
C MET A 1 -24.06 -8.58 -6.09
N THR A 2 -22.78 -8.97 -6.19
CA THR A 2 -21.68 -8.23 -5.53
C THR A 2 -21.01 -7.36 -6.58
N THR A 3 -21.10 -6.04 -6.46
CA THR A 3 -20.36 -5.10 -7.30
C THR A 3 -18.97 -4.90 -6.72
N VAL A 4 -17.91 -5.09 -7.54
CA VAL A 4 -16.50 -4.94 -7.17
C VAL A 4 -15.89 -3.82 -8.01
N LEU A 5 -15.22 -2.88 -7.36
CA LEU A 5 -14.41 -1.85 -8.02
C LEU A 5 -12.93 -2.21 -7.86
N ILE A 6 -12.19 -2.26 -8.97
CA ILE A 6 -10.73 -2.44 -8.98
C ILE A 6 -10.09 -1.11 -9.36
N ILE A 7 -9.09 -0.68 -8.59
CA ILE A 7 -8.35 0.57 -8.83
C ILE A 7 -6.87 0.25 -8.89
N ASP A 8 -6.30 0.29 -10.10
CA ASP A 8 -4.89 -0.02 -10.36
C ASP A 8 -4.46 0.69 -11.64
N ASP A 9 -3.30 1.26 -11.68
CA ASP A 9 -2.77 1.97 -12.84
C ASP A 9 -2.08 1.06 -13.87
N HIS A 10 -1.99 -0.25 -13.57
CA HIS A 10 -1.41 -1.25 -14.45
C HIS A 10 -2.52 -2.05 -15.16
N PRO A 11 -2.72 -1.87 -16.48
CA PRO A 11 -3.79 -2.56 -17.21
C PRO A 11 -3.76 -4.08 -17.10
N ILE A 12 -2.55 -4.67 -17.05
CA ILE A 12 -2.40 -6.12 -16.91
C ILE A 12 -2.89 -6.63 -15.55
N VAL A 13 -2.75 -5.82 -14.50
CA VAL A 13 -3.26 -6.17 -13.15
C VAL A 13 -4.77 -6.07 -13.13
N LEU A 14 -5.36 -5.01 -13.72
CA LEU A 14 -6.82 -4.88 -13.87
C LEU A 14 -7.42 -6.11 -14.56
N GLN A 15 -6.87 -6.49 -15.73
CA GLN A 15 -7.33 -7.66 -16.48
C GLN A 15 -7.16 -8.96 -15.68
N GLY A 16 -6.02 -9.14 -15.02
CA GLY A 16 -5.76 -10.31 -14.18
C GLY A 16 -6.73 -10.45 -13.03
N CYS A 17 -6.95 -9.35 -12.28
CA CYS A 17 -7.90 -9.31 -11.18
C CYS A 17 -9.34 -9.57 -11.67
N ARG A 18 -9.76 -8.91 -12.77
CA ARG A 18 -11.08 -9.17 -13.37
C ARG A 18 -11.27 -10.65 -13.66
N ARG A 19 -10.33 -11.27 -14.36
CA ARG A 19 -10.41 -12.68 -14.74
C ARG A 19 -10.54 -13.58 -13.52
N MET A 20 -9.70 -13.38 -12.49
CA MET A 20 -9.75 -14.16 -11.25
C MET A 20 -11.10 -14.00 -10.54
N LEU A 21 -11.67 -12.79 -10.53
CA LEU A 21 -12.97 -12.53 -9.91
C LEU A 21 -14.12 -13.16 -10.70
N GLU A 22 -14.10 -13.09 -12.04
CA GLU A 22 -15.08 -13.72 -12.92
C GLU A 22 -15.08 -15.25 -12.74
N ASP A 23 -13.88 -15.87 -12.70
CA ASP A 23 -13.72 -17.30 -12.43
C ASP A 23 -14.21 -17.69 -11.02
N ALA A 24 -14.21 -16.75 -10.07
CA ALA A 24 -14.79 -16.91 -8.74
C ALA A 24 -16.30 -16.56 -8.65
N GLY A 25 -16.95 -16.30 -9.80
CA GLY A 25 -18.40 -16.05 -9.90
C GLY A 25 -18.84 -14.61 -9.64
N VAL A 26 -17.92 -13.63 -9.72
CA VAL A 26 -18.26 -12.20 -9.66
C VAL A 26 -18.56 -11.72 -11.07
N THR A 27 -19.78 -11.21 -11.30
CA THR A 27 -20.25 -10.79 -12.63
C THR A 27 -20.23 -9.28 -12.83
N ASP A 28 -20.14 -8.50 -11.76
CA ASP A 28 -20.18 -7.04 -11.79
C ASP A 28 -18.87 -6.46 -11.29
N VAL A 29 -17.93 -6.26 -12.22
CA VAL A 29 -16.57 -5.74 -11.96
C VAL A 29 -16.38 -4.43 -12.73
N ILE A 30 -16.04 -3.37 -11.99
CA ILE A 30 -15.77 -2.02 -12.50
C ILE A 30 -14.28 -1.76 -12.34
N GLU A 31 -13.67 -1.02 -13.26
CA GLU A 31 -12.24 -0.72 -13.25
C GLU A 31 -11.98 0.78 -13.30
N ALA A 32 -10.95 1.20 -12.61
CA ALA A 32 -10.39 2.55 -12.67
C ALA A 32 -8.86 2.48 -12.72
N ALA A 33 -8.26 3.35 -13.54
CA ALA A 33 -6.81 3.40 -13.72
C ALA A 33 -6.11 4.45 -12.85
N ASP A 34 -6.84 5.23 -12.08
CA ASP A 34 -6.31 6.31 -11.22
C ASP A 34 -7.21 6.58 -10.03
N ALA A 35 -6.69 7.35 -9.07
CA ALA A 35 -7.39 7.64 -7.82
C ALA A 35 -8.64 8.51 -8.02
N ALA A 36 -8.64 9.43 -8.99
CA ALA A 36 -9.75 10.35 -9.20
C ALA A 36 -10.95 9.64 -9.82
N SER A 37 -10.72 8.88 -10.91
CA SER A 37 -11.75 8.04 -11.54
C SER A 37 -12.25 6.95 -10.58
N GLY A 38 -11.35 6.34 -9.81
CA GLY A 38 -11.70 5.36 -8.79
C GLY A 38 -12.64 5.91 -7.74
N TYR A 39 -12.36 7.12 -7.23
CA TYR A 39 -13.26 7.76 -6.28
C TYR A 39 -14.61 8.16 -6.88
N GLN A 40 -14.64 8.66 -8.12
CA GLN A 40 -15.88 8.99 -8.81
C GLN A 40 -16.77 7.76 -8.98
N LEU A 41 -16.20 6.65 -9.43
CA LEU A 41 -16.91 5.37 -9.58
C LEU A 41 -17.39 4.83 -8.22
N PHE A 42 -16.54 4.90 -7.19
CA PHE A 42 -16.93 4.53 -5.83
C PHE A 42 -18.16 5.32 -5.34
N SER A 43 -18.14 6.64 -5.49
CA SER A 43 -19.22 7.52 -5.04
C SER A 43 -20.52 7.30 -5.81
N GLY A 44 -20.43 7.08 -7.13
CA GLY A 44 -21.58 6.89 -8.01
C GLY A 44 -22.19 5.49 -7.95
N MET A 45 -21.35 4.45 -7.92
CA MET A 45 -21.79 3.05 -8.04
C MET A 45 -21.96 2.33 -6.70
N ARG A 46 -21.39 2.87 -5.63
CA ARG A 46 -21.46 2.29 -4.27
C ARG A 46 -21.11 0.79 -4.23
N PRO A 47 -19.90 0.39 -4.70
CA PRO A 47 -19.50 -1.01 -4.73
C PRO A 47 -19.42 -1.58 -3.31
N GLN A 48 -19.73 -2.88 -3.16
CA GLN A 48 -19.61 -3.56 -1.87
C GLN A 48 -18.15 -3.87 -1.52
N VAL A 49 -17.30 -4.10 -2.54
CA VAL A 49 -15.87 -4.38 -2.36
C VAL A 49 -15.09 -3.46 -3.28
N VAL A 50 -14.03 -2.89 -2.74
CA VAL A 50 -13.00 -2.15 -3.49
C VAL A 50 -11.70 -2.91 -3.37
N ILE A 51 -11.06 -3.21 -4.51
CA ILE A 51 -9.69 -3.72 -4.59
C ILE A 51 -8.84 -2.56 -5.05
N ILE A 52 -7.79 -2.21 -4.29
CA ILE A 52 -7.02 -0.99 -4.54
C ILE A 52 -5.52 -1.24 -4.44
N ASP A 53 -4.76 -0.74 -5.43
CA ASP A 53 -3.32 -0.58 -5.28
C ASP A 53 -2.98 0.66 -4.46
N LEU A 54 -1.87 0.60 -3.72
CA LEU A 54 -1.33 1.76 -3.00
C LEU A 54 -0.51 2.67 -3.92
N GLY A 55 0.12 2.12 -4.96
CA GLY A 55 1.05 2.78 -5.86
C GLY A 55 0.39 3.39 -7.10
N LEU A 56 -0.72 4.11 -6.97
CA LEU A 56 -1.38 4.76 -8.10
C LEU A 56 -0.53 5.93 -8.68
N HIS A 57 -0.49 6.06 -10.00
CA HIS A 57 0.37 6.87 -10.90
C HIS A 57 1.02 8.14 -10.34
N ASP A 58 0.35 8.90 -9.51
CA ASP A 58 0.83 10.19 -9.03
C ASP A 58 1.54 10.12 -7.67
N SER A 59 1.47 8.99 -6.98
CA SER A 59 2.16 8.82 -5.70
C SER A 59 2.16 7.34 -5.27
N ARG A 60 3.33 6.82 -4.88
CA ARG A 60 3.48 5.42 -4.42
C ARG A 60 2.56 5.01 -3.26
N LEU A 61 1.95 5.96 -2.57
CA LEU A 61 1.03 5.71 -1.46
C LEU A 61 -0.25 6.54 -1.58
N GLY A 62 -0.60 6.98 -2.80
CA GLY A 62 -1.86 7.69 -3.08
C GLY A 62 -3.10 6.88 -2.71
N GLY A 63 -2.99 5.55 -2.79
CA GLY A 63 -4.04 4.63 -2.35
C GLY A 63 -4.38 4.75 -0.86
N LEU A 64 -3.42 5.12 0.02
CA LEU A 64 -3.71 5.31 1.46
C LEU A 64 -4.69 6.47 1.71
N GLU A 65 -4.51 7.58 0.99
CA GLU A 65 -5.40 8.71 1.12
C GLU A 65 -6.79 8.40 0.53
N LEU A 66 -6.81 7.69 -0.60
CA LEU A 66 -8.05 7.23 -1.22
C LEU A 66 -8.84 6.28 -0.28
N ILE A 67 -8.15 5.35 0.40
CA ILE A 67 -8.76 4.47 1.40
C ILE A 67 -9.41 5.29 2.52
N ARG A 68 -8.70 6.29 3.07
CA ARG A 68 -9.26 7.15 4.13
C ARG A 68 -10.51 7.90 3.67
N ARG A 69 -10.45 8.45 2.47
CA ARG A 69 -11.56 9.19 1.89
C ARG A 69 -12.78 8.31 1.67
N MET A 70 -12.59 7.12 1.08
CA MET A 70 -13.67 6.14 0.90
C MET A 70 -14.26 5.70 2.24
N ARG A 71 -13.42 5.46 3.24
CA ARG A 71 -13.86 5.04 4.57
C ARG A 71 -14.62 6.15 5.32
N ALA A 72 -14.28 7.41 5.09
CA ALA A 72 -15.03 8.55 5.64
C ALA A 72 -16.43 8.65 5.04
N ASP A 73 -16.59 8.34 3.75
CA ASP A 73 -17.86 8.40 3.04
C ASP A 73 -18.74 7.16 3.25
N ASP A 74 -18.12 5.99 3.45
CA ASP A 74 -18.81 4.73 3.73
C ASP A 74 -18.00 3.88 4.72
N THR A 75 -18.52 3.79 5.94
CA THR A 75 -17.90 3.00 7.02
C THR A 75 -18.01 1.49 6.77
N ASN A 76 -18.90 1.04 5.88
CA ASN A 76 -19.22 -0.38 5.65
C ASN A 76 -18.53 -0.96 4.42
N VAL A 77 -18.00 -0.13 3.50
CA VAL A 77 -17.31 -0.63 2.30
C VAL A 77 -16.17 -1.60 2.67
N ARG A 78 -16.06 -2.69 1.93
CA ARG A 78 -14.97 -3.67 2.11
C ARG A 78 -13.81 -3.28 1.21
N ILE A 79 -12.64 -3.01 1.81
CA ILE A 79 -11.46 -2.55 1.06
C ILE A 79 -10.36 -3.60 1.18
N LEU A 80 -10.00 -4.22 0.06
CA LEU A 80 -8.87 -5.12 -0.08
C LEU A 80 -7.73 -4.37 -0.77
N VAL A 81 -6.63 -4.18 -0.08
CA VAL A 81 -5.40 -3.68 -0.70
C VAL A 81 -4.72 -4.81 -1.46
N PHE A 82 -4.31 -4.55 -2.71
CA PHE A 82 -3.56 -5.47 -3.56
C PHE A 82 -2.38 -4.72 -4.15
N SER A 83 -1.18 -4.85 -3.55
CA SER A 83 -0.03 -3.99 -3.83
C SER A 83 1.29 -4.73 -3.85
N MET A 84 2.30 -4.17 -4.53
CA MET A 84 3.68 -4.69 -4.49
C MET A 84 4.40 -4.42 -3.16
N HIS A 85 3.86 -3.54 -2.32
CA HIS A 85 4.48 -3.21 -1.05
C HIS A 85 4.26 -4.33 -0.02
N CYS A 86 5.37 -4.86 0.53
CA CYS A 86 5.34 -5.85 1.62
C CYS A 86 5.90 -5.29 2.95
N ASP A 87 6.30 -4.01 3.00
CA ASP A 87 6.81 -3.37 4.21
C ASP A 87 5.74 -3.36 5.31
N PRO A 88 6.02 -3.94 6.51
CA PRO A 88 5.04 -4.05 7.60
C PRO A 88 4.46 -2.71 8.06
N VAL A 89 5.24 -1.62 7.95
CA VAL A 89 4.76 -0.27 8.31
C VAL A 89 3.72 0.22 7.30
N ILE A 90 3.96 0.00 6.00
CA ILE A 90 3.02 0.37 4.95
C ILE A 90 1.73 -0.45 5.10
N VAL A 91 1.86 -1.75 5.36
CA VAL A 91 0.72 -2.64 5.64
C VAL A 91 -0.08 -2.15 6.84
N ALA A 92 0.60 -1.88 7.97
CA ALA A 92 -0.05 -1.34 9.17
C ALA A 92 -0.79 -0.02 8.89
N ARG A 93 -0.20 0.88 8.09
CA ARG A 93 -0.82 2.15 7.69
C ARG A 93 -2.05 1.96 6.81
N ALA A 94 -2.05 0.98 5.90
CA ALA A 94 -3.21 0.65 5.09
C ALA A 94 -4.37 0.15 5.96
N LEU A 95 -4.09 -0.74 6.92
CA LEU A 95 -5.08 -1.22 7.89
C LEU A 95 -5.60 -0.09 8.79
N GLN A 96 -4.74 0.80 9.27
CA GLN A 96 -5.12 1.99 10.05
C GLN A 96 -5.94 3.00 9.22
N ALA A 97 -5.67 3.11 7.93
CA ALA A 97 -6.44 3.94 7.02
C ALA A 97 -7.87 3.41 6.78
N GLY A 98 -8.13 2.14 7.14
CA GLY A 98 -9.44 1.52 7.06
C GLY A 98 -9.55 0.37 6.06
N ALA A 99 -8.42 -0.16 5.55
CA ALA A 99 -8.44 -1.38 4.75
C ALA A 99 -8.97 -2.56 5.57
N THR A 100 -9.82 -3.39 4.94
CA THR A 100 -10.37 -4.62 5.54
C THR A 100 -9.38 -5.78 5.40
N GLY A 101 -8.56 -5.77 4.34
CA GLY A 101 -7.53 -6.77 4.13
C GLY A 101 -6.38 -6.25 3.29
N TYR A 102 -5.30 -7.03 3.27
CA TYR A 102 -4.09 -6.74 2.52
C TYR A 102 -3.52 -8.00 1.87
N VAL A 103 -3.15 -7.90 0.60
CA VAL A 103 -2.52 -8.96 -0.19
C VAL A 103 -1.39 -8.35 -1.00
N VAL A 104 -0.24 -9.03 -1.03
CA VAL A 104 0.90 -8.64 -1.87
C VAL A 104 0.70 -9.18 -3.29
N LYS A 105 1.05 -8.39 -4.32
CA LYS A 105 0.83 -8.75 -5.74
C LYS A 105 1.62 -9.97 -6.23
N ASP A 106 2.62 -10.44 -5.48
CA ASP A 106 3.38 -11.66 -5.77
C ASP A 106 2.74 -12.95 -5.24
N THR A 107 1.55 -12.84 -4.67
CA THR A 107 0.80 -14.00 -4.15
C THR A 107 0.15 -14.82 -5.28
N SER A 108 -0.19 -16.09 -4.97
CA SER A 108 -0.89 -16.94 -5.94
C SER A 108 -2.35 -16.50 -6.15
N PRO A 109 -2.95 -16.81 -7.32
CA PRO A 109 -4.36 -16.53 -7.58
C PRO A 109 -5.31 -17.09 -6.52
N GLU A 110 -5.02 -18.27 -5.98
CA GLU A 110 -5.82 -18.95 -4.96
C GLU A 110 -5.85 -18.14 -3.66
N HIS A 111 -4.72 -17.64 -3.20
CA HIS A 111 -4.61 -16.80 -2.02
C HIS A 111 -5.30 -15.43 -2.22
N PHE A 112 -5.19 -14.84 -3.42
CA PHE A 112 -5.93 -13.64 -3.75
C PHE A 112 -7.45 -13.86 -3.64
N ILE A 113 -7.96 -14.94 -4.21
CA ILE A 113 -9.40 -15.28 -4.15
C ILE A 113 -9.84 -15.63 -2.73
N GLU A 114 -9.01 -16.30 -1.94
CA GLU A 114 -9.28 -16.54 -0.51
C GLU A 114 -9.44 -15.22 0.25
N ALA A 115 -8.46 -14.31 0.08
CA ALA A 115 -8.49 -12.97 0.67
C ALA A 115 -9.75 -12.19 0.26
N PHE A 116 -10.07 -12.19 -1.03
CA PHE A 116 -11.27 -11.56 -1.55
C PHE A 116 -12.54 -12.11 -0.91
N LYS A 117 -12.69 -13.44 -0.82
CA LYS A 117 -13.86 -14.08 -0.19
C LYS A 117 -14.01 -13.69 1.28
N LYS A 118 -12.91 -13.69 2.05
CA LYS A 118 -12.90 -13.27 3.46
C LYS A 118 -13.28 -11.79 3.62
N VAL A 119 -12.67 -10.91 2.82
CA VAL A 119 -12.96 -9.48 2.84
C VAL A 119 -14.40 -9.20 2.44
N ARG A 120 -14.91 -9.85 1.39
CA ARG A 120 -16.31 -9.75 0.97
C ARG A 120 -17.27 -10.15 2.08
N ALA A 121 -16.93 -11.16 2.87
CA ALA A 121 -17.72 -11.58 4.04
C ALA A 121 -17.61 -10.60 5.23
N GLY A 122 -16.78 -9.57 5.14
CA GLY A 122 -16.54 -8.61 6.21
C GLY A 122 -15.47 -9.06 7.22
N THR A 123 -14.79 -10.18 6.96
CA THR A 123 -13.70 -10.67 7.79
C THR A 123 -12.39 -10.00 7.38
N ARG A 124 -11.60 -9.58 8.35
CA ARG A 124 -10.25 -9.05 8.09
C ARG A 124 -9.35 -10.13 7.51
N TYR A 125 -8.49 -9.74 6.58
CA TYR A 125 -7.51 -10.63 5.98
C TYR A 125 -6.11 -10.03 5.99
N LEU A 126 -5.18 -10.82 6.48
CA LEU A 126 -3.74 -10.60 6.39
C LEU A 126 -3.12 -12.00 6.44
N SER A 127 -2.10 -12.27 5.61
CA SER A 127 -1.37 -13.55 5.72
C SER A 127 -0.68 -13.65 7.09
N ASP A 128 -0.52 -14.86 7.61
CA ASP A 128 0.05 -15.09 8.95
C ASP A 128 1.46 -14.51 9.07
N ASP A 129 2.30 -14.69 8.04
CA ASP A 129 3.66 -14.15 8.00
C ASP A 129 3.66 -12.62 8.06
N LEU A 130 2.79 -11.98 7.29
CA LEU A 130 2.69 -10.52 7.26
C LEU A 130 2.08 -9.97 8.55
N ALA A 131 1.15 -10.69 9.15
CA ALA A 131 0.57 -10.35 10.45
C ALA A 131 1.62 -10.38 11.57
N LEU A 132 2.49 -11.37 11.58
CA LEU A 132 3.62 -11.46 12.52
C LEU A 132 4.59 -10.30 12.32
N GLN A 133 4.98 -10.01 11.08
CA GLN A 133 5.87 -8.90 10.76
C GLN A 133 5.28 -7.55 11.21
N VAL A 134 4.00 -7.31 10.93
CA VAL A 134 3.29 -6.10 11.39
C VAL A 134 3.23 -6.01 12.91
N ALA A 135 2.97 -7.14 13.60
CA ALA A 135 2.96 -7.18 15.06
C ALA A 135 4.33 -6.84 15.65
N PHE A 136 5.41 -7.43 15.12
CA PHE A 136 6.77 -7.11 15.55
C PHE A 136 7.18 -5.67 15.24
N ALA A 137 6.83 -5.15 14.07
CA ALA A 137 7.15 -3.77 13.69
C ALA A 137 6.45 -2.73 14.59
N ASN A 138 5.29 -3.07 15.16
CA ASN A 138 4.51 -2.19 16.04
C ASN A 138 4.71 -2.49 17.54
N ALA A 139 5.55 -3.46 17.89
CA ALA A 139 5.81 -3.80 19.29
C ALA A 139 6.46 -2.63 20.03
N PRO A 140 6.10 -2.38 21.32
CA PRO A 140 6.78 -1.39 22.15
C PRO A 140 8.28 -1.72 22.26
N GLY A 141 9.13 -0.75 21.89
CA GLY A 141 10.59 -0.95 21.86
C GLY A 141 11.15 -1.43 20.51
N SER A 142 10.33 -1.68 19.52
CA SER A 142 10.78 -1.93 18.15
C SER A 142 11.44 -0.66 17.61
N GLN A 143 12.74 -0.77 17.24
CA GLN A 143 13.51 0.33 16.63
C GLN A 143 13.19 0.46 15.13
N ASN A 144 11.91 0.43 14.75
CA ASN A 144 11.54 0.69 13.36
C ASN A 144 11.53 2.20 13.11
N PRO A 145 12.54 2.76 12.44
CA PRO A 145 12.65 4.19 12.22
C PRO A 145 11.50 4.75 11.37
N LEU A 146 10.80 3.90 10.59
CA LEU A 146 9.69 4.31 9.75
C LEU A 146 8.36 4.46 10.52
N ALA A 147 8.24 3.86 11.71
CA ALA A 147 6.99 3.89 12.49
C ALA A 147 6.58 5.32 12.91
N GLY A 148 7.57 6.21 13.10
CA GLY A 148 7.37 7.62 13.45
C GLY A 148 7.09 8.57 12.27
N LEU A 149 7.08 8.06 11.03
CA LEU A 149 6.88 8.88 9.85
C LEU A 149 5.40 9.06 9.53
N THR A 150 5.03 10.28 9.12
CA THR A 150 3.70 10.57 8.58
C THR A 150 3.54 9.95 7.20
N PRO A 151 2.29 9.77 6.69
CA PRO A 151 2.06 9.29 5.32
C PRO A 151 2.80 10.12 4.26
N ARG A 152 2.85 11.44 4.44
CA ARG A 152 3.54 12.35 3.51
C ARG A 152 5.05 12.16 3.56
N GLU A 153 5.62 11.95 4.74
CA GLU A 153 7.04 11.63 4.90
C GLU A 153 7.39 10.29 4.26
N LEU A 154 6.54 9.27 4.41
CA LEU A 154 6.74 7.96 3.76
C LEU A 154 6.66 8.07 2.23
N GLN A 155 5.69 8.81 1.69
CA GLN A 155 5.60 9.08 0.25
C GLN A 155 6.88 9.76 -0.28
N THR A 156 7.32 10.82 0.40
CA THR A 156 8.53 11.55 0.02
C THR A 156 9.76 10.66 0.11
N LEU A 157 9.88 9.87 1.18
CA LEU A 157 10.99 8.93 1.36
C LEU A 157 11.05 7.87 0.26
N SER A 158 9.89 7.32 -0.13
CA SER A 158 9.78 6.34 -1.21
C SER A 158 10.26 6.90 -2.54
N LEU A 159 9.84 8.13 -2.90
CA LEU A 159 10.26 8.78 -4.13
C LEU A 159 11.75 9.17 -4.13
N LEU A 160 12.30 9.54 -2.97
CA LEU A 160 13.73 9.76 -2.79
C LEU A 160 14.52 8.47 -2.98
N ALA A 161 14.01 7.34 -2.52
CA ALA A 161 14.61 6.02 -2.69
C ALA A 161 14.68 5.59 -4.17
N GLU A 162 13.74 6.07 -5.00
CA GLU A 162 13.76 5.90 -6.46
C GLU A 162 14.81 6.77 -7.16
N GLY A 163 15.49 7.66 -6.44
CA GLY A 163 16.43 8.61 -7.02
C GLY A 163 15.77 9.81 -7.70
N LYS A 164 14.49 10.07 -7.43
CA LYS A 164 13.80 11.24 -7.99
C LYS A 164 14.36 12.54 -7.42
N SER A 165 14.51 13.55 -8.28
CA SER A 165 14.89 14.90 -7.85
C SER A 165 13.77 15.57 -7.05
N TYR A 166 14.11 16.53 -6.19
CA TYR A 166 13.12 17.28 -5.40
C TYR A 166 12.08 18.01 -6.26
N ASN A 167 12.45 18.48 -7.46
CA ASN A 167 11.50 19.07 -8.40
C ASN A 167 10.48 18.01 -8.87
N ARG A 168 10.96 16.83 -9.26
CA ARG A 168 10.08 15.75 -9.70
C ARG A 168 9.16 15.26 -8.58
N ILE A 169 9.67 15.18 -7.34
CA ILE A 169 8.86 14.84 -6.16
C ILE A 169 7.80 15.92 -5.88
N ALA A 170 8.15 17.20 -6.06
CA ALA A 170 7.22 18.29 -5.92
C ALA A 170 6.06 18.18 -6.93
N ASP A 171 6.37 17.90 -8.19
CA ASP A 171 5.38 17.66 -9.25
C ASP A 171 4.51 16.42 -8.94
N ASP A 172 5.14 15.27 -8.65
CA ASP A 172 4.46 14.00 -8.40
C ASP A 172 3.53 14.05 -7.16
N LEU A 173 3.86 14.86 -6.17
CA LEU A 173 3.06 15.02 -4.93
C LEU A 173 2.18 16.27 -4.91
N ASN A 174 2.18 17.05 -6.00
CA ASN A 174 1.50 18.33 -6.10
C ASN A 174 1.85 19.29 -4.94
N LEU A 175 3.15 19.44 -4.68
CA LEU A 175 3.72 20.26 -3.63
C LEU A 175 4.64 21.35 -4.17
N SER A 176 4.93 22.35 -3.34
CA SER A 176 6.03 23.26 -3.65
C SER A 176 7.38 22.60 -3.42
N TYR A 177 8.41 22.97 -4.22
CA TYR A 177 9.79 22.57 -3.99
C TYR A 177 10.24 22.78 -2.54
N LYS A 178 9.88 23.94 -1.97
CA LYS A 178 10.19 24.29 -0.58
C LYS A 178 9.58 23.31 0.42
N THR A 179 8.36 22.84 0.15
CA THR A 179 7.69 21.84 0.99
C THR A 179 8.45 20.51 0.97
N VAL A 180 8.89 20.06 -0.22
CA VAL A 180 9.69 18.81 -0.35
C VAL A 180 11.01 18.92 0.39
N VAL A 181 11.70 20.07 0.30
CA VAL A 181 12.95 20.33 1.04
C VAL A 181 12.71 20.24 2.56
N ASN A 182 11.63 20.85 3.05
CA ASN A 182 11.29 20.82 4.48
C ASN A 182 10.98 19.39 4.96
N VAL A 183 10.18 18.63 4.19
CA VAL A 183 9.85 17.23 4.49
C VAL A 183 11.12 16.38 4.49
N SER A 184 12.00 16.57 3.51
CA SER A 184 13.27 15.85 3.44
C SER A 184 14.18 16.15 4.63
N SER A 185 14.19 17.39 5.12
CA SER A 185 14.93 17.79 6.33
C SER A 185 14.36 17.12 7.59
N GLN A 186 13.02 17.07 7.72
CA GLN A 186 12.35 16.38 8.83
C GLN A 186 12.62 14.86 8.79
N LEU A 187 12.63 14.26 7.60
CA LEU A 187 12.99 12.86 7.40
C LEU A 187 14.41 12.57 7.90
N LYS A 188 15.38 13.41 7.54
CA LYS A 188 16.77 13.27 8.02
C LYS A 188 16.85 13.30 9.54
N GLN A 189 16.17 14.22 10.20
CA GLN A 189 16.13 14.31 11.67
C GLN A 189 15.47 13.08 12.30
N LYS A 190 14.30 12.66 11.82
CA LYS A 190 13.56 11.52 12.37
C LYS A 190 14.28 10.19 12.18
N LEU A 191 14.98 10.04 11.06
CA LEU A 191 15.73 8.83 10.73
C LEU A 191 17.16 8.84 11.29
N ASN A 192 17.54 9.90 12.04
CA ASN A 192 18.91 10.07 12.56
C ASN A 192 19.98 10.01 11.45
N ALA A 193 19.65 10.52 10.26
CA ALA A 193 20.44 10.36 9.05
C ALA A 193 21.62 11.35 8.95
N ASP A 194 21.81 12.24 9.93
CA ASP A 194 22.94 13.19 9.96
C ASP A 194 24.31 12.50 10.06
N ASN A 195 24.34 11.23 10.49
CA ASN A 195 25.55 10.41 10.59
C ASN A 195 25.67 9.33 9.48
N LEU A 196 24.75 9.29 8.51
CA LEU A 196 24.76 8.30 7.42
C LEU A 196 25.03 9.00 6.08
N PRO A 197 25.96 8.49 5.26
CA PRO A 197 26.43 9.17 4.04
C PRO A 197 25.34 9.36 2.98
N ASP A 198 24.13 8.78 3.14
CA ASP A 198 23.01 8.95 2.20
C ASP A 198 21.69 8.44 2.81
N PRO A 199 20.60 9.24 2.84
CA PRO A 199 19.26 8.77 3.17
C PRO A 199 18.82 7.54 2.34
N MET A 200 19.36 7.42 1.12
CA MET A 200 19.18 6.29 0.22
C MET A 200 19.68 4.97 0.83
N ARG A 201 20.76 4.98 1.61
CA ARG A 201 21.31 3.76 2.23
C ARG A 201 20.36 3.14 3.25
N ILE A 202 19.66 3.97 4.02
CA ILE A 202 18.70 3.48 5.03
C ILE A 202 17.54 2.79 4.32
N VAL A 203 17.01 3.38 3.25
CA VAL A 203 15.88 2.84 2.49
C VAL A 203 16.30 1.57 1.74
N VAL A 204 17.46 1.58 1.08
CA VAL A 204 18.00 0.40 0.38
C VAL A 204 18.30 -0.73 1.38
N GLN A 205 18.82 -0.43 2.55
CA GLN A 205 19.13 -1.43 3.57
C GLN A 205 17.86 -2.05 4.14
N PHE A 206 16.78 -1.26 4.36
CA PHE A 206 15.49 -1.76 4.80
C PHE A 206 14.76 -2.56 3.69
N ILE A 207 14.78 -2.09 2.44
CA ILE A 207 14.21 -2.81 1.29
C ILE A 207 14.98 -4.12 1.03
N SER A 208 16.31 -4.11 1.13
CA SER A 208 17.15 -5.29 0.91
C SER A 208 17.02 -6.32 2.04
N THR A 209 16.80 -5.88 3.28
CA THR A 209 16.61 -6.79 4.43
C THR A 209 15.22 -7.45 4.36
N ALA A 210 14.23 -6.77 3.82
CA ALA A 210 12.88 -7.30 3.57
C ALA A 210 12.84 -8.30 2.39
N GLN A 211 13.87 -8.31 1.52
CA GLN A 211 13.98 -9.20 0.35
C GLN A 211 14.85 -10.45 0.57
N GLN A 212 15.44 -10.65 1.75
CA GLN A 212 16.15 -11.90 2.02
C GLN A 212 15.17 -12.97 2.50
N PRO A 213 14.84 -13.99 1.68
CA PRO A 213 14.15 -15.15 2.16
C PRO A 213 15.02 -15.80 3.23
N SER A 214 14.42 -16.15 4.36
CA SER A 214 15.05 -16.90 5.46
C SER A 214 15.65 -18.20 4.93
N SER A 215 16.88 -18.15 4.45
CA SER A 215 17.69 -19.34 4.20
C SER A 215 18.30 -19.81 5.53
N MET A 216 17.47 -20.40 6.39
CA MET A 216 17.94 -21.20 7.51
C MET A 216 16.99 -22.38 7.72
N HIS A 217 17.30 -23.49 7.09
CA HIS A 217 17.42 -24.81 7.70
C HIS A 217 17.76 -25.85 6.63
N LYS A 218 19.06 -26.03 6.39
CA LYS A 218 19.60 -27.33 6.02
C LYS A 218 20.92 -27.48 6.76
N SER A 219 20.89 -28.15 7.88
CA SER A 219 22.02 -28.96 8.40
C SER A 219 21.53 -29.75 9.60
N LEU A 220 21.62 -31.07 9.40
CA LEU A 220 21.60 -32.23 10.29
C LEU A 220 20.27 -32.89 10.46
#